data_fd6b201bd3ee30e0472d9a4ee57377c8
#
_entry.id   fd6b201bd3ee30e0472d9a4ee57377c8
#
_cell.length_a   1.000
_cell.length_b   1.000
_cell.length_c   1.000
_cell.angle_alpha   90.00
_cell.angle_beta   90.00
_cell.angle_gamma   90.00
#
_symmetry.space_group_name_H-M   'P 1'
#
loop_
_entity.id
_entity.type
_entity.pdbx_description
1 polymer ?
#
loop_
_entity_poly.entity_id
_entity_poly.type
_entity_poly.pdbx_seq_one_letter_code
_entity_poly.pdbx_strand_id
1 'polypeptide(L)'
;MTKKVCLVIGAGGGIGANIARKFAIEGYHSCLARRTDQDGLDKWIKNIEAEGGKASGFLINAIEEGAIEKLIKDIEEGIGPIDTLVYTLGAQTGMKLLDQTSLKEFEWGWKMATQGLFRVAKEICPIMASRGEGCLLVTSATAAVRGNKTQHSHSAAMGGRRMLCQSLNDEFGPQGIHVAHIVIDGAVDAPDTLGKMLGPDMYQKMRETRGMEHDGLILPEKVAETYFHLANQHRSTWTHEIDISCLLYTSDAADEEDSVDLGGRRI
;
A
#
# COMPACT_ATOMS: atom_id res chain seq x y z
N MET A 1 -0.16 -25.70 15.07
CA MET A 1 0.47 -24.58 14.32
C MET A 1 -0.09 -23.28 14.88
N THR A 2 0.75 -22.37 15.31
CA THR A 2 0.34 -21.02 15.72
C THR A 2 -0.33 -20.34 14.52
N LYS A 3 -1.46 -19.71 14.76
CA LYS A 3 -2.25 -19.06 13.73
C LYS A 3 -1.54 -17.79 13.27
N LYS A 4 -1.05 -17.75 12.04
CA LYS A 4 -0.41 -16.55 11.48
C LYS A 4 -1.43 -15.44 11.27
N VAL A 5 -1.09 -14.22 11.64
CA VAL A 5 -1.93 -13.03 11.45
C VAL A 5 -1.30 -12.11 10.40
N CYS A 6 -2.14 -11.63 9.47
CA CYS A 6 -1.79 -10.57 8.54
C CYS A 6 -2.58 -9.31 8.89
N LEU A 7 -1.91 -8.25 9.33
CA LEU A 7 -2.52 -6.95 9.57
C LEU A 7 -2.35 -6.04 8.35
N VAL A 8 -3.44 -5.57 7.77
CA VAL A 8 -3.43 -4.61 6.66
C VAL A 8 -3.96 -3.25 7.13
N ILE A 9 -3.07 -2.26 7.27
CA ILE A 9 -3.43 -0.87 7.58
C ILE A 9 -3.62 -0.10 6.28
N GLY A 10 -4.85 0.32 6.02
CA GLY A 10 -5.29 0.88 4.75
C GLY A 10 -6.10 -0.10 3.89
N ALA A 11 -6.84 -0.99 4.52
CA ALA A 11 -7.67 -2.01 3.86
C ALA A 11 -8.92 -1.41 3.18
N GLY A 12 -8.71 -0.46 2.26
CA GLY A 12 -9.74 0.03 1.34
C GLY A 12 -10.03 -0.99 0.23
N GLY A 13 -11.13 -0.78 -0.53
CA GLY A 13 -11.61 -1.70 -1.56
C GLY A 13 -10.72 -1.91 -2.80
N GLY A 14 -9.52 -1.33 -2.80
CA GLY A 14 -8.49 -1.57 -3.81
C GLY A 14 -7.46 -2.60 -3.35
N ILE A 15 -6.17 -2.23 -3.37
CA ILE A 15 -5.04 -3.11 -3.06
C ILE A 15 -5.17 -3.73 -1.65
N GLY A 16 -5.44 -2.92 -0.62
CA GLY A 16 -5.38 -3.40 0.77
C GLY A 16 -6.38 -4.50 1.10
N ALA A 17 -7.64 -4.39 0.64
CA ALA A 17 -8.63 -5.42 0.90
C ALA A 17 -8.35 -6.71 0.12
N ASN A 18 -7.83 -6.60 -1.11
CA ASN A 18 -7.43 -7.77 -1.90
C ASN A 18 -6.21 -8.48 -1.29
N ILE A 19 -5.25 -7.75 -0.72
CA ILE A 19 -4.15 -8.35 0.06
C ILE A 19 -4.72 -9.13 1.25
N ALA A 20 -5.59 -8.51 2.05
CA ALA A 20 -6.20 -9.18 3.20
C ALA A 20 -6.94 -10.45 2.78
N ARG A 21 -7.72 -10.40 1.69
CA ARG A 21 -8.41 -11.56 1.12
C ARG A 21 -7.41 -12.65 0.72
N LYS A 22 -6.35 -12.32 -0.03
CA LYS A 22 -5.34 -13.29 -0.45
C LYS A 22 -4.71 -14.01 0.73
N PHE A 23 -4.24 -13.27 1.74
CA PHE A 23 -3.65 -13.87 2.94
C PHE A 23 -4.64 -14.75 3.70
N ALA A 24 -5.92 -14.33 3.81
CA ALA A 24 -6.94 -15.10 4.50
C ALA A 24 -7.22 -16.45 3.82
N ILE A 25 -7.30 -16.49 2.50
CA ILE A 25 -7.51 -17.72 1.72
C ILE A 25 -6.32 -18.66 1.88
N GLU A 26 -5.12 -18.12 1.99
CA GLU A 26 -3.88 -18.87 2.22
C GLU A 26 -3.66 -19.27 3.71
N GLY A 27 -4.70 -19.12 4.54
CA GLY A 27 -4.73 -19.65 5.91
C GLY A 27 -4.31 -18.68 7.02
N TYR A 28 -4.04 -17.43 6.72
CA TYR A 28 -3.83 -16.40 7.74
C TYR A 28 -5.16 -15.97 8.36
N HIS A 29 -5.11 -15.41 9.57
CA HIS A 29 -6.19 -14.54 10.03
C HIS A 29 -5.90 -13.12 9.58
N SER A 30 -6.67 -12.60 8.63
CA SER A 30 -6.47 -11.26 8.12
C SER A 30 -7.20 -10.21 8.95
N CYS A 31 -6.48 -9.20 9.42
CA CYS A 31 -7.00 -8.06 10.16
C CYS A 31 -7.03 -6.84 9.23
N LEU A 32 -8.23 -6.37 8.90
CA LEU A 32 -8.47 -5.27 7.98
C LEU A 32 -8.67 -3.97 8.77
N ALA A 33 -7.73 -3.03 8.70
CA ALA A 33 -7.84 -1.74 9.35
C ALA A 33 -8.04 -0.61 8.33
N ARG A 34 -9.11 0.19 8.51
CA ARG A 34 -9.46 1.35 7.67
C ARG A 34 -10.07 2.46 8.50
N ARG A 35 -10.12 3.69 7.95
CA ARG A 35 -10.56 4.86 8.72
C ARG A 35 -12.08 4.94 8.88
N THR A 36 -12.83 4.63 7.85
CA THR A 36 -14.29 4.83 7.75
C THR A 36 -14.92 3.74 6.89
N ASP A 37 -16.26 3.74 6.76
CA ASP A 37 -17.03 2.83 5.92
C ASP A 37 -17.10 1.41 6.51
N GLN A 38 -17.85 1.29 7.61
CA GLN A 38 -18.11 0.01 8.27
C GLN A 38 -18.78 -0.99 7.33
N ASP A 39 -19.77 -0.55 6.54
CA ASP A 39 -20.52 -1.44 5.63
C ASP A 39 -19.59 -2.07 4.58
N GLY A 40 -18.68 -1.27 4.01
CA GLY A 40 -17.66 -1.77 3.08
C GLY A 40 -16.68 -2.74 3.74
N LEU A 41 -16.33 -2.50 5.01
CA LEU A 41 -15.47 -3.39 5.79
C LEU A 41 -16.18 -4.73 6.04
N ASP A 42 -17.42 -4.70 6.51
CA ASP A 42 -18.23 -5.89 6.78
C ASP A 42 -18.49 -6.72 5.51
N LYS A 43 -18.69 -6.05 4.37
CA LYS A 43 -18.80 -6.72 3.07
C LYS A 43 -17.54 -7.51 2.71
N TRP A 44 -16.35 -6.91 2.91
CA TRP A 44 -15.10 -7.60 2.65
C TRP A 44 -14.88 -8.79 3.59
N ILE A 45 -15.20 -8.63 4.88
CA ILE A 45 -15.12 -9.73 5.86
C ILE A 45 -16.02 -10.89 5.43
N LYS A 46 -17.30 -10.62 5.13
CA LYS A 46 -18.24 -11.64 4.65
C LYS A 46 -17.77 -12.35 3.38
N ASN A 47 -17.20 -11.61 2.43
CA ASN A 47 -16.66 -12.21 1.20
C ASN A 47 -15.50 -13.16 1.52
N ILE A 48 -14.56 -12.74 2.37
CA ILE A 48 -13.43 -13.57 2.81
C ILE A 48 -13.91 -14.83 3.52
N GLU A 49 -14.89 -14.71 4.42
CA GLU A 49 -15.47 -15.85 5.16
C GLU A 49 -16.21 -16.81 4.22
N ALA A 50 -16.94 -16.29 3.24
CA ALA A 50 -17.62 -17.10 2.23
C ALA A 50 -16.65 -17.93 1.37
N GLU A 51 -15.40 -17.47 1.21
CA GLU A 51 -14.33 -18.20 0.55
C GLU A 51 -13.52 -19.11 1.49
N GLY A 52 -13.98 -19.26 2.75
CA GLY A 52 -13.33 -20.13 3.76
C GLY A 52 -12.17 -19.46 4.51
N GLY A 53 -11.88 -18.20 4.26
CA GLY A 53 -10.87 -17.42 4.98
C GLY A 53 -11.34 -16.98 6.36
N LYS A 54 -10.44 -16.37 7.15
CA LYS A 54 -10.74 -15.76 8.44
C LYS A 54 -10.34 -14.29 8.43
N ALA A 55 -11.25 -13.41 8.84
CA ALA A 55 -11.00 -11.98 8.85
C ALA A 55 -11.61 -11.29 10.08
N SER A 56 -10.98 -10.17 10.49
CA SER A 56 -11.51 -9.25 11.50
C SER A 56 -11.32 -7.82 11.02
N GLY A 57 -12.30 -6.95 11.27
CA GLY A 57 -12.29 -5.58 10.83
C GLY A 57 -12.09 -4.59 11.97
N PHE A 58 -11.38 -3.49 11.67
CA PHE A 58 -11.07 -2.43 12.62
C PHE A 58 -11.25 -1.06 11.98
N LEU A 59 -12.01 -0.18 12.63
CA LEU A 59 -12.05 1.23 12.24
C LEU A 59 -11.05 2.01 13.09
N ILE A 60 -10.02 2.54 12.46
CA ILE A 60 -9.01 3.37 13.11
C ILE A 60 -8.65 4.59 12.26
N ASN A 61 -8.41 5.72 12.91
CA ASN A 61 -7.76 6.84 12.26
C ASN A 61 -6.24 6.78 12.52
N ALA A 62 -5.49 6.33 11.55
CA ALA A 62 -4.05 6.09 11.68
C ALA A 62 -3.20 7.33 12.00
N ILE A 63 -3.74 8.55 11.81
CA ILE A 63 -3.04 9.80 12.20
C ILE A 63 -3.30 10.18 13.67
N GLU A 64 -4.28 9.60 14.34
CA GLU A 64 -4.53 9.81 15.76
C GLU A 64 -3.45 9.15 16.61
N GLU A 65 -3.01 9.88 17.62
CA GLU A 65 -2.01 9.38 18.56
C GLU A 65 -2.56 8.17 19.33
N GLY A 66 -1.75 7.12 19.47
CA GLY A 66 -2.14 5.89 20.16
C GLY A 66 -3.02 4.91 19.35
N ALA A 67 -3.59 5.31 18.21
CA ALA A 67 -4.52 4.46 17.47
C ALA A 67 -3.84 3.22 16.84
N ILE A 68 -2.67 3.40 16.23
CA ILE A 68 -1.88 2.31 15.65
C ILE A 68 -1.35 1.39 16.74
N GLU A 69 -0.80 1.97 17.78
CA GLU A 69 -0.19 1.30 18.93
C GLU A 69 -1.24 0.39 19.63
N LYS A 70 -2.42 0.95 19.88
CA LYS A 70 -3.54 0.19 20.44
C LYS A 70 -3.99 -0.94 19.53
N LEU A 71 -4.13 -0.69 18.22
CA LEU A 71 -4.53 -1.72 17.26
C LEU A 71 -3.56 -2.90 17.25
N ILE A 72 -2.25 -2.64 17.17
CA ILE A 72 -1.23 -3.68 17.19
C ILE A 72 -1.31 -4.50 18.47
N LYS A 73 -1.40 -3.83 19.62
CA LYS A 73 -1.54 -4.50 20.92
C LYS A 73 -2.80 -5.36 21.00
N ASP A 74 -3.95 -4.81 20.63
CA ASP A 74 -5.24 -5.54 20.66
C ASP A 74 -5.21 -6.81 19.79
N ILE A 75 -4.53 -6.77 18.64
CA ILE A 75 -4.39 -7.92 17.74
C ILE A 75 -3.41 -8.95 18.31
N GLU A 76 -2.23 -8.53 18.76
CA GLU A 76 -1.22 -9.43 19.35
C GLU A 76 -1.76 -10.18 20.57
N GLU A 77 -2.53 -9.50 21.44
CA GLU A 77 -3.09 -10.08 22.67
C GLU A 77 -4.38 -10.85 22.41
N GLY A 78 -5.24 -10.39 21.50
CA GLY A 78 -6.61 -10.92 21.34
C GLY A 78 -6.79 -11.92 20.20
N ILE A 79 -5.97 -11.82 19.14
CA ILE A 79 -6.10 -12.67 17.93
C ILE A 79 -4.91 -13.60 17.77
N GLY A 80 -3.70 -13.05 17.88
CA GLY A 80 -2.46 -13.80 17.78
C GLY A 80 -1.30 -12.97 17.22
N PRO A 81 -0.11 -13.56 17.13
CA PRO A 81 1.08 -12.87 16.68
C PRO A 81 0.96 -12.40 15.23
N ILE A 82 1.23 -11.11 15.01
CA ILE A 82 1.26 -10.52 13.67
C ILE A 82 2.54 -11.01 12.98
N ASP A 83 2.37 -11.92 12.02
CA ASP A 83 3.46 -12.46 11.19
C ASP A 83 3.80 -11.49 10.04
N THR A 84 2.77 -10.91 9.44
CA THR A 84 2.92 -9.97 8.34
C THR A 84 2.11 -8.70 8.61
N LEU A 85 2.75 -7.54 8.52
CA LEU A 85 2.07 -6.25 8.53
C LEU A 85 2.23 -5.58 7.17
N VAL A 86 1.10 -5.15 6.59
CA VAL A 86 1.05 -4.43 5.32
C VAL A 86 0.59 -3.00 5.56
N TYR A 87 1.41 -2.03 5.18
CA TYR A 87 1.09 -0.61 5.28
C TYR A 87 0.78 -0.03 3.90
N THR A 88 -0.51 0.24 3.62
CA THR A 88 -0.97 0.69 2.30
C THR A 88 -1.57 2.11 2.29
N LEU A 89 -1.45 2.86 3.38
CA LEU A 89 -2.00 4.23 3.41
C LEU A 89 -1.27 5.14 2.43
N GLY A 90 -2.01 5.72 1.50
CA GLY A 90 -1.50 6.68 0.54
C GLY A 90 -1.32 8.08 1.12
N ALA A 91 -0.62 8.94 0.38
CA ALA A 91 -0.41 10.34 0.71
C ALA A 91 -0.95 11.29 -0.38
N GLN A 92 -1.88 10.79 -1.20
CA GLN A 92 -2.41 11.59 -2.31
C GLN A 92 -3.32 12.70 -1.78
N THR A 93 -2.88 13.95 -1.93
CA THR A 93 -3.60 15.15 -1.50
C THR A 93 -4.20 15.93 -2.68
N GLY A 94 -4.25 15.31 -3.85
CA GLY A 94 -4.64 15.94 -5.11
C GLY A 94 -3.44 16.42 -5.93
N MET A 95 -3.70 16.81 -7.18
CA MET A 95 -2.70 17.36 -8.09
C MET A 95 -2.78 18.88 -8.07
N LYS A 96 -1.82 19.53 -7.37
CA LYS A 96 -1.78 20.97 -7.17
C LYS A 96 -0.41 21.55 -7.45
N LEU A 97 -0.34 22.74 -8.02
CA LEU A 97 0.89 23.51 -8.16
C LEU A 97 1.43 23.90 -6.77
N LEU A 98 2.68 24.33 -6.70
CA LEU A 98 3.33 24.64 -5.44
C LEU A 98 2.61 25.74 -4.64
N ASP A 99 2.19 26.80 -5.32
CA ASP A 99 1.45 27.92 -4.77
C ASP A 99 0.03 27.55 -4.29
N GLN A 100 -0.52 26.45 -4.78
CA GLN A 100 -1.83 25.90 -4.42
C GLN A 100 -1.74 24.83 -3.32
N THR A 101 -0.55 24.37 -2.98
CA THR A 101 -0.33 23.35 -1.97
C THR A 101 -0.15 24.00 -0.60
N SER A 102 -1.11 23.82 0.30
CA SER A 102 -1.01 24.35 1.65
C SER A 102 -0.05 23.54 2.53
N LEU A 103 0.53 24.19 3.56
CA LEU A 103 1.35 23.50 4.58
C LEU A 103 0.57 22.38 5.24
N LYS A 104 -0.72 22.56 5.50
CA LYS A 104 -1.60 21.55 6.10
C LYS A 104 -1.70 20.28 5.23
N GLU A 105 -1.81 20.43 3.91
CA GLU A 105 -1.84 19.30 2.98
C GLU A 105 -0.48 18.61 2.89
N PHE A 106 0.60 19.39 2.90
CA PHE A 106 1.95 18.85 2.94
C PHE A 106 2.19 18.01 4.20
N GLU A 107 1.85 18.54 5.37
CA GLU A 107 1.94 17.83 6.64
C GLU A 107 1.04 16.59 6.69
N TRP A 108 -0.18 16.69 6.15
CA TRP A 108 -1.11 15.58 6.15
C TRP A 108 -0.57 14.40 5.32
N GLY A 109 -0.01 14.66 4.15
CA GLY A 109 0.63 13.66 3.32
C GLY A 109 1.79 12.96 4.06
N TRP A 110 2.63 13.75 4.75
CA TRP A 110 3.72 13.24 5.57
C TRP A 110 3.21 12.39 6.75
N LYS A 111 2.21 12.87 7.48
CA LYS A 111 1.61 12.16 8.63
C LYS A 111 1.03 10.81 8.20
N MET A 112 0.32 10.76 7.09
CA MET A 112 -0.28 9.53 6.59
C MET A 112 0.76 8.53 6.07
N ALA A 113 1.71 8.99 5.28
CA ALA A 113 2.62 8.09 4.57
C ALA A 113 3.84 7.70 5.40
N THR A 114 4.58 8.68 5.87
CA THR A 114 5.91 8.45 6.45
C THR A 114 5.85 8.34 7.97
N GLN A 115 5.24 9.31 8.64
CA GLN A 115 5.11 9.28 10.10
C GLN A 115 4.25 8.09 10.58
N GLY A 116 3.16 7.77 9.87
CA GLY A 116 2.33 6.62 10.20
C GLY A 116 3.10 5.30 10.07
N LEU A 117 3.90 5.14 8.99
CA LEU A 117 4.79 4.00 8.85
C LEU A 117 5.84 3.93 9.97
N PHE A 118 6.43 5.05 10.34
CA PHE A 118 7.39 5.10 11.45
C PHE A 118 6.78 4.63 12.77
N ARG A 119 5.55 5.06 13.08
CA ARG A 119 4.82 4.61 14.28
C ARG A 119 4.55 3.11 14.23
N VAL A 120 4.08 2.60 13.09
CA VAL A 120 3.89 1.16 12.88
C VAL A 120 5.18 0.39 13.12
N ALA A 121 6.28 0.80 12.49
CA ALA A 121 7.56 0.12 12.61
C ALA A 121 8.09 0.14 14.04
N LYS A 122 7.94 1.28 14.73
CA LYS A 122 8.36 1.43 16.13
C LYS A 122 7.67 0.45 17.08
N GLU A 123 6.41 0.12 16.81
CA GLU A 123 5.66 -0.85 17.62
C GLU A 123 5.90 -2.28 17.18
N ILE A 124 5.82 -2.58 15.88
CA ILE A 124 5.80 -3.98 15.44
C ILE A 124 7.19 -4.59 15.27
N CYS A 125 8.19 -3.82 14.79
CA CYS A 125 9.50 -4.38 14.50
C CYS A 125 10.20 -4.95 15.75
N PRO A 126 10.19 -4.31 16.93
CA PRO A 126 10.75 -4.91 18.14
C PRO A 126 10.03 -6.19 18.57
N ILE A 127 8.70 -6.26 18.40
CA ILE A 127 7.90 -7.44 18.69
C ILE A 127 8.30 -8.60 17.77
N MET A 128 8.37 -8.35 16.47
CA MET A 128 8.81 -9.33 15.47
C MET A 128 10.27 -9.76 15.73
N ALA A 129 11.17 -8.82 16.03
CA ALA A 129 12.57 -9.09 16.31
C ALA A 129 12.74 -10.00 17.54
N SER A 130 11.92 -9.83 18.58
CA SER A 130 11.95 -10.71 19.76
C SER A 130 11.58 -12.16 19.42
N ARG A 131 10.86 -12.38 18.32
CA ARG A 131 10.50 -13.71 17.78
C ARG A 131 11.52 -14.21 16.74
N GLY A 132 12.38 -13.35 16.23
CA GLY A 132 13.35 -13.66 15.17
C GLY A 132 12.72 -13.84 13.78
N GLU A 133 11.46 -13.46 13.61
CA GLU A 133 10.71 -13.58 12.37
C GLU A 133 9.62 -12.50 12.25
N GLY A 134 9.34 -12.07 11.03
CA GLY A 134 8.26 -11.13 10.70
C GLY A 134 8.44 -10.54 9.31
N CYS A 135 7.36 -9.93 8.80
CA CYS A 135 7.37 -9.29 7.49
C CYS A 135 6.64 -7.94 7.53
N LEU A 136 7.29 -6.89 7.06
CA LEU A 136 6.72 -5.54 6.90
C LEU A 136 6.71 -5.17 5.41
N LEU A 137 5.53 -5.19 4.80
CA LEU A 137 5.32 -4.85 3.40
C LEU A 137 4.73 -3.45 3.27
N VAL A 138 5.39 -2.60 2.52
CA VAL A 138 5.06 -1.17 2.45
C VAL A 138 4.71 -0.77 1.03
N THR A 139 3.44 -0.49 0.79
CA THR A 139 2.97 0.03 -0.50
C THR A 139 3.47 1.45 -0.72
N SER A 140 3.95 1.73 -1.90
CA SER A 140 4.43 3.03 -2.32
C SER A 140 3.94 3.35 -3.74
N ALA A 141 4.51 4.38 -4.34
CA ALA A 141 4.18 4.81 -5.69
C ALA A 141 5.45 5.31 -6.39
N THR A 142 5.39 5.49 -7.71
CA THR A 142 6.45 6.08 -8.54
C THR A 142 6.97 7.41 -7.96
N ALA A 143 6.11 8.14 -7.26
CA ALA A 143 6.48 9.38 -6.55
C ALA A 143 7.59 9.18 -5.49
N ALA A 144 7.91 7.96 -5.09
CA ALA A 144 9.04 7.64 -4.21
C ALA A 144 10.40 7.70 -4.91
N VAL A 145 10.42 7.57 -6.22
CA VAL A 145 11.64 7.50 -7.06
C VAL A 145 11.74 8.67 -8.04
N ARG A 146 10.62 9.32 -8.34
CA ARG A 146 10.55 10.44 -9.28
C ARG A 146 9.60 11.53 -8.78
N GLY A 147 10.08 12.76 -8.64
CA GLY A 147 9.25 13.92 -8.34
C GLY A 147 8.49 14.39 -9.58
N ASN A 148 7.17 14.51 -9.48
CA ASN A 148 6.34 15.01 -10.55
C ASN A 148 5.81 16.42 -10.24
N LYS A 149 5.63 17.24 -11.29
CA LYS A 149 4.90 18.49 -11.20
C LYS A 149 3.54 18.25 -10.56
N THR A 150 3.08 19.13 -9.68
CA THR A 150 1.80 19.02 -8.96
C THR A 150 1.70 17.96 -7.86
N GLN A 151 2.76 17.22 -7.57
CA GLN A 151 2.77 16.16 -6.54
C GLN A 151 3.74 16.43 -5.38
N HIS A 152 3.97 17.68 -5.02
CA HIS A 152 5.01 18.09 -4.04
C HIS A 152 4.87 17.35 -2.69
N SER A 153 3.67 17.37 -2.08
CA SER A 153 3.41 16.67 -0.81
C SER A 153 3.55 15.16 -0.97
N HIS A 154 2.98 14.61 -2.03
CA HIS A 154 2.99 13.17 -2.28
C HIS A 154 4.41 12.64 -2.50
N SER A 155 5.19 13.30 -3.38
CA SER A 155 6.57 12.89 -3.67
C SER A 155 7.49 12.99 -2.44
N ALA A 156 7.39 14.07 -1.67
CA ALA A 156 8.16 14.23 -0.44
C ALA A 156 7.84 13.10 0.56
N ALA A 157 6.57 12.81 0.75
CA ALA A 157 6.13 11.77 1.68
C ALA A 157 6.52 10.35 1.19
N MET A 158 6.36 10.04 -0.10
CA MET A 158 6.74 8.73 -0.64
C MET A 158 8.26 8.53 -0.67
N GLY A 159 9.05 9.57 -1.00
CA GLY A 159 10.51 9.53 -0.92
C GLY A 159 11.00 9.29 0.50
N GLY A 160 10.42 9.98 1.50
CA GLY A 160 10.69 9.73 2.91
C GLY A 160 10.34 8.31 3.34
N ARG A 161 9.21 7.77 2.87
CA ARG A 161 8.81 6.37 3.10
C ARG A 161 9.84 5.38 2.57
N ARG A 162 10.33 5.60 1.34
CA ARG A 162 11.34 4.74 0.72
C ARG A 162 12.62 4.69 1.55
N MET A 163 13.14 5.85 1.96
CA MET A 163 14.35 5.92 2.78
C MET A 163 14.13 5.27 4.16
N LEU A 164 12.94 5.45 4.75
CA LEU A 164 12.60 4.79 6.01
C LEU A 164 12.61 3.26 5.85
N CYS A 165 12.06 2.71 4.77
CA CYS A 165 12.11 1.26 4.52
C CYS A 165 13.54 0.73 4.41
N GLN A 166 14.45 1.49 3.79
CA GLN A 166 15.87 1.10 3.69
C GLN A 166 16.52 1.05 5.08
N SER A 167 16.31 2.10 5.90
CA SER A 167 16.83 2.12 7.27
C SER A 167 16.28 0.98 8.14
N LEU A 168 14.97 0.69 8.02
CA LEU A 168 14.35 -0.42 8.73
C LEU A 168 14.89 -1.78 8.27
N ASN A 169 15.13 -1.95 6.96
CA ASN A 169 15.72 -3.17 6.44
C ASN A 169 17.15 -3.39 6.96
N ASP A 170 17.96 -2.34 7.01
CA ASP A 170 19.34 -2.42 7.53
C ASP A 170 19.37 -2.78 9.03
N GLU A 171 18.48 -2.16 9.81
CA GLU A 171 18.40 -2.38 11.25
C GLU A 171 17.79 -3.73 11.63
N PHE A 172 16.68 -4.12 11.01
CA PHE A 172 15.88 -5.28 11.42
C PHE A 172 16.04 -6.52 10.54
N GLY A 173 16.61 -6.40 9.34
CA GLY A 173 16.92 -7.54 8.48
C GLY A 173 17.81 -8.59 9.17
N PRO A 174 18.92 -8.20 9.83
CA PRO A 174 19.74 -9.13 10.61
C PRO A 174 18.99 -9.81 11.76
N GLN A 175 17.92 -9.19 12.25
CA GLN A 175 17.06 -9.71 13.32
C GLN A 175 15.92 -10.61 12.82
N GLY A 176 15.89 -10.91 11.52
CA GLY A 176 14.93 -11.83 10.91
C GLY A 176 13.65 -11.17 10.41
N ILE A 177 13.63 -9.85 10.25
CA ILE A 177 12.46 -9.11 9.72
C ILE A 177 12.67 -8.79 8.25
N HIS A 178 11.75 -9.27 7.40
CA HIS A 178 11.72 -8.91 5.98
C HIS A 178 11.00 -7.57 5.79
N VAL A 179 11.71 -6.52 5.42
CA VAL A 179 11.12 -5.22 5.06
C VAL A 179 11.17 -5.03 3.54
N ALA A 180 10.01 -4.96 2.90
CA ALA A 180 9.90 -4.76 1.45
C ALA A 180 9.11 -3.49 1.10
N HIS A 181 9.66 -2.69 0.20
CA HIS A 181 9.08 -1.47 -0.36
C HIS A 181 8.53 -1.77 -1.76
N ILE A 182 7.22 -1.65 -1.95
CA ILE A 182 6.53 -2.02 -3.18
C ILE A 182 6.06 -0.75 -3.90
N VAL A 183 6.69 -0.42 -5.01
CA VAL A 183 6.33 0.72 -5.87
C VAL A 183 5.21 0.27 -6.80
N ILE A 184 4.07 0.94 -6.74
CA ILE A 184 2.96 0.75 -7.67
C ILE A 184 3.09 1.84 -8.75
N ASP A 185 3.44 1.39 -9.95
CA ASP A 185 3.66 2.26 -11.11
C ASP A 185 2.55 2.05 -12.14
N GLY A 186 1.40 2.64 -11.87
CA GLY A 186 0.24 2.59 -12.75
C GLY A 186 -1.09 2.86 -12.04
N ALA A 187 -2.13 3.00 -12.84
CA ALA A 187 -3.50 3.15 -12.35
C ALA A 187 -4.05 1.78 -11.90
N VAL A 188 -4.49 1.72 -10.66
CA VAL A 188 -5.08 0.49 -10.09
C VAL A 188 -6.57 0.44 -10.39
N ASP A 189 -7.07 -0.69 -10.93
CA ASP A 189 -8.50 -0.91 -11.18
C ASP A 189 -9.26 -1.09 -9.86
N ALA A 190 -9.59 0.03 -9.22
CA ALA A 190 -10.20 0.06 -7.90
C ALA A 190 -11.36 1.08 -7.86
N PRO A 191 -12.63 0.63 -7.91
CA PRO A 191 -13.80 1.51 -7.88
C PRO A 191 -13.83 2.42 -6.64
N ASP A 192 -13.42 1.91 -5.49
CA ASP A 192 -13.46 2.63 -4.21
C ASP A 192 -12.35 3.69 -4.05
N THR A 193 -11.34 3.67 -4.89
CA THR A 193 -10.22 4.62 -4.88
C THR A 193 -10.16 5.41 -6.18
N LEU A 194 -9.66 4.82 -7.25
CA LEU A 194 -9.55 5.45 -8.55
C LEU A 194 -10.93 5.88 -9.09
N GLY A 195 -11.94 5.02 -8.94
CA GLY A 195 -13.31 5.32 -9.38
C GLY A 195 -13.91 6.52 -8.64
N LYS A 196 -13.70 6.62 -7.32
CA LYS A 196 -14.17 7.79 -6.54
C LYS A 196 -13.39 9.07 -6.88
N MET A 197 -12.13 8.96 -7.26
CA MET A 197 -11.28 10.10 -7.64
C MET A 197 -11.67 10.65 -9.02
N LEU A 198 -11.94 9.79 -9.99
CA LEU A 198 -12.25 10.16 -11.36
C LEU A 198 -13.74 10.45 -11.60
N GLY A 199 -14.62 9.90 -10.76
CA GLY A 199 -16.05 9.82 -11.01
C GLY A 199 -16.42 8.66 -11.94
N PRO A 200 -17.73 8.23 -11.92
CA PRO A 200 -18.18 7.00 -12.57
C PRO A 200 -17.92 6.99 -14.09
N ASP A 201 -18.22 8.07 -14.78
CA ASP A 201 -18.12 8.13 -16.26
C ASP A 201 -16.67 8.06 -16.74
N MET A 202 -15.78 8.83 -16.10
CA MET A 202 -14.36 8.84 -16.46
C MET A 202 -13.68 7.50 -16.08
N TYR A 203 -14.04 6.92 -14.95
CA TYR A 203 -13.54 5.62 -14.54
C TYR A 203 -14.00 4.51 -15.50
N GLN A 204 -15.27 4.52 -15.89
CA GLN A 204 -15.79 3.56 -16.87
C GLN A 204 -15.09 3.72 -18.22
N LYS A 205 -14.93 4.94 -18.72
CA LYS A 205 -14.18 5.22 -19.95
C LYS A 205 -12.74 4.71 -19.87
N MET A 206 -12.07 4.89 -18.73
CA MET A 206 -10.70 4.40 -18.52
C MET A 206 -10.66 2.86 -18.58
N ARG A 207 -11.62 2.17 -17.96
CA ARG A 207 -11.71 0.71 -18.05
C ARG A 207 -11.94 0.20 -19.47
N GLU A 208 -12.75 0.90 -20.26
CA GLU A 208 -13.01 0.56 -21.65
C GLU A 208 -11.81 0.78 -22.56
N THR A 209 -11.01 1.81 -22.31
CA THR A 209 -9.87 2.17 -23.16
C THR A 209 -8.54 1.59 -22.71
N ARG A 210 -8.37 1.33 -21.42
CA ARG A 210 -7.11 0.88 -20.80
C ARG A 210 -7.27 -0.34 -19.91
N GLY A 211 -8.46 -0.93 -19.82
CA GLY A 211 -8.76 -2.05 -18.93
C GLY A 211 -8.12 -3.38 -19.35
N MET A 212 -8.77 -4.50 -18.97
CA MET A 212 -8.20 -5.85 -19.12
C MET A 212 -7.90 -6.22 -20.58
N GLU A 213 -8.70 -5.75 -21.54
CA GLU A 213 -8.47 -6.02 -22.97
C GLU A 213 -7.24 -5.28 -23.53
N HIS A 214 -6.72 -4.31 -22.78
CA HIS A 214 -5.63 -3.44 -23.19
C HIS A 214 -4.43 -3.48 -22.24
N ASP A 215 -4.47 -4.28 -21.17
CA ASP A 215 -3.41 -4.41 -20.15
C ASP A 215 -2.94 -3.07 -19.54
N GLY A 216 -3.84 -2.08 -19.51
CA GLY A 216 -3.54 -0.70 -19.09
C GLY A 216 -3.96 -0.34 -17.67
N LEU A 217 -4.49 -1.30 -16.90
CA LEU A 217 -4.83 -1.14 -15.49
C LEU A 217 -4.22 -2.25 -14.64
N ILE A 218 -3.72 -1.90 -13.47
CA ILE A 218 -3.21 -2.85 -12.49
C ILE A 218 -4.38 -3.50 -11.75
N LEU A 219 -4.47 -4.82 -11.78
CA LEU A 219 -5.49 -5.58 -11.07
C LEU A 219 -5.11 -5.76 -9.60
N PRO A 220 -5.93 -5.29 -8.63
CA PRO A 220 -5.60 -5.37 -7.21
C PRO A 220 -5.35 -6.79 -6.70
N GLU A 221 -6.06 -7.78 -7.22
CA GLU A 221 -5.87 -9.20 -6.88
C GLU A 221 -4.52 -9.75 -7.36
N LYS A 222 -3.99 -9.25 -8.48
CA LYS A 222 -2.65 -9.64 -8.96
C LYS A 222 -1.55 -8.99 -8.15
N VAL A 223 -1.76 -7.75 -7.71
CA VAL A 223 -0.89 -7.12 -6.72
C VAL A 223 -0.85 -7.96 -5.43
N ALA A 224 -2.00 -8.41 -4.94
CA ALA A 224 -2.08 -9.22 -3.73
C ALA A 224 -1.30 -10.55 -3.82
N GLU A 225 -1.25 -11.18 -4.99
CA GLU A 225 -0.42 -12.37 -5.24
C GLU A 225 1.07 -12.06 -5.03
N THR A 226 1.54 -10.90 -5.51
CA THR A 226 2.93 -10.44 -5.30
C THR A 226 3.23 -10.21 -3.82
N TYR A 227 2.32 -9.58 -3.09
CA TYR A 227 2.50 -9.37 -1.63
C TYR A 227 2.59 -10.70 -0.88
N PHE A 228 1.75 -11.66 -1.21
CA PHE A 228 1.81 -12.99 -0.62
C PHE A 228 3.13 -13.70 -0.95
N HIS A 229 3.61 -13.60 -2.20
CA HIS A 229 4.91 -14.13 -2.59
C HIS A 229 6.04 -13.49 -1.77
N LEU A 230 6.09 -12.17 -1.65
CA LEU A 230 7.10 -11.46 -0.87
C LEU A 230 7.13 -11.91 0.60
N ALA A 231 5.97 -12.03 1.24
CA ALA A 231 5.87 -12.48 2.64
C ALA A 231 6.38 -13.90 2.86
N ASN A 232 6.40 -14.73 1.83
CA ASN A 232 6.81 -16.14 1.92
C ASN A 232 8.15 -16.43 1.24
N GLN A 233 8.93 -15.43 0.88
CA GLN A 233 10.27 -15.62 0.32
C GLN A 233 11.23 -16.24 1.35
N HIS A 234 12.09 -17.13 0.86
CA HIS A 234 13.20 -17.61 1.67
C HIS A 234 14.16 -16.48 2.04
N ARG A 235 14.62 -16.43 3.29
CA ARG A 235 15.44 -15.32 3.80
C ARG A 235 16.77 -15.07 3.05
N SER A 236 17.25 -16.05 2.28
CA SER A 236 18.44 -15.87 1.43
C SER A 236 18.16 -15.09 0.13
N THR A 237 16.88 -14.79 -0.17
CA THR A 237 16.44 -14.16 -1.42
C THR A 237 15.38 -13.10 -1.17
N TRP A 238 15.41 -12.44 -0.03
CA TRP A 238 14.46 -11.37 0.29
C TRP A 238 14.57 -10.20 -0.70
N THR A 239 13.43 -9.82 -1.26
CA THR A 239 13.31 -8.65 -2.12
C THR A 239 13.09 -7.42 -1.24
N HIS A 240 14.02 -6.48 -1.27
CA HIS A 240 13.89 -5.23 -0.51
C HIS A 240 13.00 -4.20 -1.22
N GLU A 241 13.12 -4.06 -2.54
CA GLU A 241 12.31 -3.13 -3.35
C GLU A 241 11.87 -3.80 -4.65
N ILE A 242 10.62 -3.57 -5.05
CA ILE A 242 10.06 -4.09 -6.29
C ILE A 242 9.11 -3.07 -6.92
N ASP A 243 9.14 -2.96 -8.25
CA ASP A 243 8.20 -2.21 -9.06
C ASP A 243 7.11 -3.12 -9.62
N ILE A 244 5.85 -2.67 -9.56
CA ILE A 244 4.70 -3.31 -10.18
C ILE A 244 4.04 -2.30 -11.11
N SER A 245 4.10 -2.55 -12.42
CA SER A 245 3.50 -1.70 -13.45
C SER A 245 2.61 -2.51 -14.38
N CYS A 246 1.68 -1.83 -15.04
CA CYS A 246 0.92 -2.40 -16.15
C CYS A 246 1.64 -2.15 -17.47
N LEU A 247 1.41 -3.02 -18.46
CA LEU A 247 2.13 -3.02 -19.72
C LEU A 247 2.01 -1.67 -20.48
N LEU A 248 0.79 -1.15 -20.62
CA LEU A 248 0.56 0.10 -21.34
C LEU A 248 1.11 1.34 -20.63
N TYR A 249 1.16 1.32 -19.30
CA TYR A 249 1.70 2.46 -18.56
C TYR A 249 3.19 2.66 -18.82
N THR A 250 3.93 1.57 -18.95
CA THR A 250 5.38 1.60 -19.26
C THR A 250 5.64 2.10 -20.68
N SER A 251 4.77 1.76 -21.64
CA SER A 251 4.88 2.26 -23.03
C SER A 251 4.47 3.74 -23.15
N ASP A 252 3.37 4.14 -22.48
CA ASP A 252 2.93 5.56 -22.48
C ASP A 252 3.95 6.49 -21.83
N ALA A 253 4.70 6.04 -20.82
CA ALA A 253 5.75 6.86 -20.20
C ALA A 253 6.93 7.11 -21.15
N ALA A 254 7.21 6.17 -22.06
CA ALA A 254 8.20 6.35 -23.12
C ALA A 254 7.68 7.27 -24.24
N ASP A 255 6.38 7.17 -24.56
CA ASP A 255 5.73 8.00 -25.58
C ASP A 255 5.47 9.43 -25.10
N GLU A 256 5.27 9.67 -23.80
CA GLU A 256 5.15 11.00 -23.22
C GLU A 256 6.49 11.77 -23.24
N GLU A 257 7.63 11.10 -23.18
CA GLU A 257 8.92 11.76 -23.39
C GLU A 257 9.07 12.23 -24.85
N ASP A 258 8.54 11.50 -25.81
CA ASP A 258 8.52 11.91 -27.22
C ASP A 258 7.42 12.93 -27.54
N SER A 259 6.33 13.00 -26.78
CA SER A 259 5.22 13.93 -27.01
C SER A 259 5.43 15.36 -26.47
N VAL A 260 6.47 15.59 -25.68
CA VAL A 260 6.81 16.94 -25.15
C VAL A 260 7.42 17.83 -26.23
N ASP A 261 7.73 17.32 -27.42
CA ASP A 261 8.30 18.09 -28.51
C ASP A 261 7.28 18.56 -29.58
N LEU A 262 6.03 18.86 -29.19
CA LEU A 262 5.08 19.58 -30.04
C LEU A 262 5.34 21.10 -30.12
N GLY A 263 6.47 21.57 -29.61
CA GLY A 263 6.92 22.97 -29.66
C GLY A 263 8.10 23.25 -30.57
N GLY A 264 8.56 22.31 -31.39
CA GLY A 264 9.44 22.52 -32.49
C GLY A 264 10.74 23.31 -32.17
N ARG A 265 11.63 22.77 -31.34
CA ARG A 265 13.06 23.04 -31.40
C ARG A 265 13.83 21.85 -30.87
N ARG A 266 14.40 21.08 -31.81
CA ARG A 266 15.53 20.19 -31.49
C ARG A 266 16.70 21.06 -31.08
N ILE A 267 17.24 20.80 -29.92
CA ILE A 267 18.62 21.20 -29.58
C ILE A 267 19.46 19.93 -29.62
#